data_cc6c107d739190af3748002ca1088d59
#
_entry.id   cc6c107d739190af3748002ca1088d59
#
_cell.length_a   1.000
_cell.length_b   1.000
_cell.length_c   1.000
_cell.angle_alpha   90.00
_cell.angle_beta   90.00
_cell.angle_gamma   90.00
#
_symmetry.space_group_name_H-M   'P 1'
#
loop_
_entity.id
_entity.type
_entity.pdbx_description
1 polymer ?
#
loop_
_entity_poly.entity_id
_entity_poly.type
_entity_poly.pdbx_seq_one_letter_code
_entity_poly.pdbx_strand_id
1 'polypeptide(L)'
;MNFDFLDILSREKEGNEKIKTCIQCGSCTGSCVASDGMSLSPRKLWRNVQMGMEADVMGSLGFWNCTTCGLCDKRCPRGIPLSQIMLSLREKFDRAGGSVAGITQTLDNLRKSGNIMGEDAANRFLWIDNLGLTEKERGELFKGKSEVVYFIGCVGALFPQVGGIPQSLVKILRKLKTDFSLLENEWCCGYPVMGGGKGADSLREYAEHNIAAIESKGAKTVIVSCPTCYYIFNKVYPKFIDKPLSFNVMHYAEYLEGLITDKCLAGSETKSVTVTYHDPCDLGRKLHITDAPRNILKGLSGVTLAEMRFSGEEGKCCGGGGNLEMTNSELSLNIASKRIGDALETGAEYLLSSCQQCRRTLQNAARKGRARIKVMDLLEFLLLRLEETGKEVAK
;
A
#
# COMPACT_ATOMS: atom_id res chain seq x y z
N MET A 1 -29.48 23.85 4.65
CA MET A 1 -28.06 24.20 4.66
C MET A 1 -27.60 24.22 6.10
N ASN A 2 -26.50 23.49 6.40
CA ASN A 2 -25.84 23.52 7.71
C ASN A 2 -24.56 24.36 7.56
N PHE A 3 -24.60 25.62 7.96
CA PHE A 3 -23.46 26.53 7.82
C PHE A 3 -22.27 26.12 8.70
N ASP A 4 -22.52 25.34 9.76
CA ASP A 4 -21.48 24.87 10.63
C ASP A 4 -20.71 23.66 10.03
N PHE A 5 -21.24 23.02 8.98
CA PHE A 5 -20.64 21.82 8.38
C PHE A 5 -19.22 22.05 7.88
N LEU A 6 -19.00 23.17 7.16
CA LEU A 6 -17.67 23.55 6.71
C LEU A 6 -16.72 23.82 7.88
N ASP A 7 -17.20 24.50 8.91
CA ASP A 7 -16.41 24.82 10.10
C ASP A 7 -16.06 23.57 10.90
N ILE A 8 -17.00 22.64 11.07
CA ILE A 8 -16.76 21.36 11.72
C ILE A 8 -15.66 20.61 10.98
N LEU A 9 -15.80 20.38 9.66
CA LEU A 9 -14.78 19.67 8.87
C LEU A 9 -13.42 20.37 8.89
N SER A 10 -13.42 21.72 8.91
CA SER A 10 -12.19 22.50 8.91
C SER A 10 -11.38 22.37 10.20
N ARG A 11 -12.02 22.04 11.31
CA ARG A 11 -11.40 21.91 12.65
C ARG A 11 -11.04 20.46 13.01
N GLU A 12 -11.56 19.47 12.30
CA GLU A 12 -11.36 18.06 12.67
C GLU A 12 -9.89 17.59 12.64
N LYS A 13 -9.10 18.12 11.71
CA LYS A 13 -7.68 17.78 11.57
C LYS A 13 -6.90 18.98 11.09
N GLU A 14 -5.64 19.07 11.51
CA GLU A 14 -4.71 20.09 11.03
C GLU A 14 -4.63 20.08 9.50
N GLY A 15 -4.70 21.26 8.90
CA GLY A 15 -4.68 21.46 7.44
C GLY A 15 -6.06 21.41 6.78
N ASN A 16 -7.09 20.85 7.43
CA ASN A 16 -8.45 20.81 6.88
C ASN A 16 -9.04 22.23 6.68
N GLU A 17 -8.62 23.22 7.47
CA GLU A 17 -9.05 24.62 7.35
C GLU A 17 -8.78 25.21 5.97
N LYS A 18 -7.79 24.67 5.24
CA LYS A 18 -7.48 25.09 3.88
C LYS A 18 -8.62 24.85 2.88
N ILE A 19 -9.61 23.98 3.21
CA ILE A 19 -10.81 23.78 2.35
C ILE A 19 -11.57 25.07 2.11
N LYS A 20 -11.54 26.01 3.07
CA LYS A 20 -12.14 27.34 2.94
C LYS A 20 -11.53 28.17 1.81
N THR A 21 -10.28 27.88 1.44
CA THR A 21 -9.53 28.58 0.38
C THR A 21 -9.72 27.95 -1.01
N CYS A 22 -10.58 26.96 -1.17
CA CYS A 22 -10.80 26.26 -2.43
C CYS A 22 -11.40 27.20 -3.49
N ILE A 23 -10.67 27.42 -4.57
CA ILE A 23 -11.04 28.30 -5.71
C ILE A 23 -11.83 27.57 -6.80
N GLN A 24 -12.23 26.33 -6.58
CA GLN A 24 -13.03 25.54 -7.52
C GLN A 24 -12.40 25.33 -8.90
N CYS A 25 -11.06 25.28 -8.99
CA CYS A 25 -10.31 25.16 -10.26
C CYS A 25 -10.52 23.82 -10.99
N GLY A 26 -10.99 22.77 -10.30
CA GLY A 26 -11.28 21.47 -10.91
C GLY A 26 -10.09 20.51 -11.01
N SER A 27 -8.86 20.90 -10.64
CA SER A 27 -7.67 20.04 -10.71
C SER A 27 -7.86 18.70 -9.97
N CYS A 28 -8.58 18.69 -8.84
CA CYS A 28 -8.90 17.49 -8.08
C CYS A 28 -9.78 16.49 -8.85
N THR A 29 -10.75 16.98 -9.63
CA THR A 29 -11.61 16.13 -10.49
C THR A 29 -10.81 15.60 -11.69
N GLY A 30 -10.08 16.48 -12.38
CA GLY A 30 -9.28 16.09 -13.56
C GLY A 30 -8.15 15.12 -13.27
N SER A 31 -7.68 15.06 -12.01
CA SER A 31 -6.66 14.10 -11.59
C SER A 31 -7.21 12.83 -10.91
N CYS A 32 -8.48 12.82 -10.53
CA CYS A 32 -9.05 11.70 -9.77
C CYS A 32 -9.39 10.51 -10.67
N VAL A 33 -8.72 9.38 -10.45
CA VAL A 33 -8.99 8.14 -11.19
C VAL A 33 -10.36 7.53 -10.90
N ALA A 34 -10.98 7.92 -9.78
CA ALA A 34 -12.29 7.44 -9.34
C ALA A 34 -13.45 8.40 -9.66
N SER A 35 -13.18 9.57 -10.28
CA SER A 35 -14.18 10.61 -10.50
C SER A 35 -15.42 10.16 -11.27
N ASP A 36 -15.22 9.26 -12.24
CA ASP A 36 -16.32 8.76 -13.09
C ASP A 36 -17.30 7.86 -12.33
N GLY A 37 -16.85 7.26 -11.22
CA GLY A 37 -17.70 6.44 -10.35
C GLY A 37 -18.32 7.21 -9.16
N MET A 38 -18.11 8.52 -9.07
CA MET A 38 -18.64 9.34 -7.98
C MET A 38 -19.90 10.10 -8.45
N SER A 39 -20.99 10.00 -7.72
CA SER A 39 -22.21 10.80 -7.95
C SER A 39 -21.95 12.29 -7.82
N LEU A 40 -21.12 12.69 -6.85
CA LEU A 40 -20.51 14.00 -6.76
C LEU A 40 -19.02 13.89 -7.09
N SER A 41 -18.60 14.40 -8.27
CA SER A 41 -17.16 14.49 -8.59
C SER A 41 -16.42 15.31 -7.53
N PRO A 42 -15.11 15.14 -7.32
CA PRO A 42 -14.38 15.83 -6.25
C PRO A 42 -14.66 17.35 -6.19
N ARG A 43 -14.62 18.06 -7.31
CA ARG A 43 -14.92 19.50 -7.32
C ARG A 43 -16.34 19.82 -6.83
N LYS A 44 -17.35 19.05 -7.29
CA LYS A 44 -18.74 19.23 -6.86
C LYS A 44 -18.90 18.95 -5.37
N LEU A 45 -18.27 17.89 -4.89
CA LEU A 45 -18.29 17.53 -3.47
C LEU A 45 -17.71 18.66 -2.61
N TRP A 46 -16.57 19.23 -2.98
CA TRP A 46 -15.98 20.36 -2.25
C TRP A 46 -16.83 21.63 -2.34
N ARG A 47 -17.51 21.86 -3.47
CA ARG A 47 -18.44 22.96 -3.57
C ARG A 47 -19.62 22.81 -2.61
N ASN A 48 -20.17 21.59 -2.52
CA ASN A 48 -21.26 21.31 -1.59
C ASN A 48 -20.82 21.47 -0.13
N VAL A 49 -19.58 21.04 0.20
CA VAL A 49 -18.99 21.28 1.53
C VAL A 49 -18.92 22.78 1.82
N GLN A 50 -18.42 23.61 0.89
CA GLN A 50 -18.33 25.08 1.06
C GLN A 50 -19.69 25.73 1.22
N MET A 51 -20.72 25.18 0.60
CA MET A 51 -22.09 25.70 0.66
C MET A 51 -22.89 25.16 1.86
N GLY A 52 -22.29 24.35 2.74
CA GLY A 52 -22.99 23.76 3.87
C GLY A 52 -24.07 22.73 3.50
N MET A 53 -23.98 22.14 2.30
CA MET A 53 -24.92 21.13 1.80
C MET A 53 -24.60 19.74 2.35
N GLU A 54 -24.65 19.60 3.67
CA GLU A 54 -24.26 18.39 4.39
C GLU A 54 -25.05 17.18 3.94
N ALA A 55 -26.38 17.28 3.82
CA ALA A 55 -27.21 16.16 3.41
C ALA A 55 -26.83 15.60 2.03
N ASP A 56 -26.54 16.49 1.06
CA ASP A 56 -26.12 16.05 -0.28
C ASP A 56 -24.74 15.40 -0.27
N VAL A 57 -23.80 15.93 0.53
CA VAL A 57 -22.46 15.37 0.67
C VAL A 57 -22.55 13.98 1.30
N MET A 58 -23.23 13.86 2.43
CA MET A 58 -23.34 12.61 3.18
C MET A 58 -24.17 11.56 2.41
N GLY A 59 -25.25 11.97 1.76
CA GLY A 59 -26.11 11.11 0.94
C GLY A 59 -25.45 10.62 -0.35
N SER A 60 -24.46 11.39 -0.88
CA SER A 60 -23.77 11.01 -2.12
C SER A 60 -22.88 9.76 -1.98
N LEU A 61 -22.40 9.49 -0.77
CA LEU A 61 -21.41 8.43 -0.46
C LEU A 61 -20.16 8.45 -1.36
N GLY A 62 -19.94 9.52 -2.13
CA GLY A 62 -18.82 9.65 -3.07
C GLY A 62 -17.45 9.58 -2.39
N PHE A 63 -17.37 9.98 -1.11
CA PHE A 63 -16.15 9.86 -0.31
C PHE A 63 -15.73 8.41 -0.03
N TRP A 64 -16.64 7.42 -0.14
CA TRP A 64 -16.32 6.01 -0.06
C TRP A 64 -15.66 5.47 -1.35
N ASN A 65 -15.85 6.13 -2.48
CA ASN A 65 -15.18 5.80 -3.74
C ASN A 65 -13.77 6.40 -3.85
N CYS A 66 -13.31 7.12 -2.83
CA CYS A 66 -11.97 7.67 -2.79
C CYS A 66 -10.94 6.58 -2.43
N THR A 67 -9.91 6.42 -3.28
CA THR A 67 -8.78 5.51 -3.02
C THR A 67 -7.76 6.07 -2.02
N THR A 68 -7.95 7.27 -1.49
CA THR A 68 -7.01 7.99 -0.60
C THR A 68 -5.59 8.13 -1.17
N CYS A 69 -5.44 8.10 -2.48
CA CYS A 69 -4.12 8.11 -3.14
C CYS A 69 -3.38 9.46 -3.07
N GLY A 70 -4.04 10.56 -2.72
CA GLY A 70 -3.42 11.88 -2.53
C GLY A 70 -2.99 12.60 -3.83
N LEU A 71 -3.36 12.12 -5.03
CA LEU A 71 -2.97 12.82 -6.27
C LEU A 71 -3.67 14.20 -6.39
N CYS A 72 -4.89 14.28 -5.91
CA CYS A 72 -5.61 15.57 -5.83
C CYS A 72 -4.96 16.55 -4.84
N ASP A 73 -4.36 16.06 -3.76
CA ASP A 73 -3.64 16.89 -2.77
C ASP A 73 -2.41 17.52 -3.42
N LYS A 74 -1.59 16.68 -4.09
CA LYS A 74 -0.38 17.10 -4.79
C LYS A 74 -0.66 18.13 -5.88
N ARG A 75 -1.76 17.98 -6.60
CA ARG A 75 -2.15 18.88 -7.71
C ARG A 75 -3.01 20.06 -7.29
N CYS A 76 -3.34 20.18 -6.00
CA CYS A 76 -4.12 21.29 -5.51
C CYS A 76 -3.28 22.57 -5.44
N PRO A 77 -3.59 23.66 -6.20
CA PRO A 77 -2.81 24.88 -6.15
C PRO A 77 -2.93 25.62 -4.81
N ARG A 78 -3.89 25.21 -3.96
CA ARG A 78 -4.09 25.78 -2.61
C ARG A 78 -3.50 24.87 -1.52
N GLY A 79 -2.88 23.73 -1.87
CA GLY A 79 -2.31 22.76 -0.91
C GLY A 79 -3.35 22.20 0.06
N ILE A 80 -4.59 21.98 -0.40
CA ILE A 80 -5.66 21.43 0.42
C ILE A 80 -5.48 19.91 0.55
N PRO A 81 -5.46 19.33 1.78
CA PRO A 81 -5.31 17.90 2.00
C PRO A 81 -6.63 17.15 1.73
N LEU A 82 -7.04 17.11 0.47
CA LEU A 82 -8.36 16.61 0.06
C LEU A 82 -8.57 15.14 0.44
N SER A 83 -7.53 14.31 0.34
CA SER A 83 -7.61 12.90 0.73
C SER A 83 -7.81 12.72 2.24
N GLN A 84 -7.25 13.61 3.06
CA GLN A 84 -7.48 13.62 4.51
C GLN A 84 -8.94 14.07 4.83
N ILE A 85 -9.45 15.06 4.11
CA ILE A 85 -10.83 15.52 4.30
C ILE A 85 -11.83 14.42 3.89
N MET A 86 -11.50 13.58 2.86
CA MET A 86 -12.31 12.39 2.54
C MET A 86 -12.39 11.41 3.71
N LEU A 87 -11.29 11.21 4.45
CA LEU A 87 -11.30 10.39 5.66
C LEU A 87 -12.12 11.02 6.78
N SER A 88 -12.05 12.34 6.97
CA SER A 88 -12.90 13.05 7.92
C SER A 88 -14.41 12.91 7.59
N LEU A 89 -14.77 12.90 6.32
CA LEU A 89 -16.16 12.63 5.91
C LEU A 89 -16.59 11.19 6.26
N ARG A 90 -15.70 10.20 6.11
CA ARG A 90 -15.98 8.82 6.53
C ARG A 90 -16.16 8.72 8.04
N GLU A 91 -15.31 9.39 8.82
CA GLU A 91 -15.41 9.44 10.28
C GLU A 91 -16.72 10.10 10.73
N LYS A 92 -17.11 11.20 10.06
CA LYS A 92 -18.39 11.87 10.35
C LYS A 92 -19.59 10.97 10.02
N PHE A 93 -19.53 10.24 8.90
CA PHE A 93 -20.57 9.29 8.50
C PHE A 93 -20.73 8.16 9.52
N ASP A 94 -19.63 7.57 9.96
CA ASP A 94 -19.61 6.51 10.98
C ASP A 94 -20.15 7.01 12.33
N ARG A 95 -19.73 8.19 12.78
CA ARG A 95 -20.24 8.84 14.02
C ARG A 95 -21.74 9.13 13.97
N ALA A 96 -22.29 9.35 12.79
CA ALA A 96 -23.72 9.52 12.56
C ALA A 96 -24.49 8.18 12.47
N GLY A 97 -23.85 7.03 12.75
CA GLY A 97 -24.45 5.71 12.68
C GLY A 97 -24.50 5.13 11.26
N GLY A 98 -23.86 5.78 10.28
CA GLY A 98 -23.77 5.24 8.93
C GLY A 98 -22.85 4.02 8.85
N SER A 99 -23.19 3.09 7.96
CA SER A 99 -22.38 1.89 7.75
C SER A 99 -22.28 1.50 6.28
N VAL A 100 -21.21 0.81 5.92
CA VAL A 100 -20.99 0.22 4.59
C VAL A 100 -20.66 -1.25 4.80
N ALA A 101 -21.46 -2.14 4.24
CA ALA A 101 -21.42 -3.59 4.55
C ALA A 101 -20.01 -4.20 4.45
N GLY A 102 -19.27 -3.94 3.36
CA GLY A 102 -17.91 -4.46 3.19
C GLY A 102 -16.90 -3.90 4.21
N ILE A 103 -17.11 -2.67 4.67
CA ILE A 103 -16.30 -2.07 5.75
C ILE A 103 -16.65 -2.72 7.08
N THR A 104 -17.93 -2.83 7.42
CA THR A 104 -18.38 -3.47 8.67
C THR A 104 -17.83 -4.89 8.80
N GLN A 105 -17.97 -5.71 7.76
CA GLN A 105 -17.41 -7.06 7.74
C GLN A 105 -15.90 -7.09 7.99
N THR A 106 -15.14 -6.17 7.36
CA THR A 106 -13.69 -6.09 7.54
C THR A 106 -13.32 -5.68 8.97
N LEU A 107 -14.06 -4.73 9.57
CA LEU A 107 -13.84 -4.31 10.95
C LEU A 107 -14.13 -5.43 11.95
N ASP A 108 -15.19 -6.22 11.71
CA ASP A 108 -15.53 -7.38 12.54
C ASP A 108 -14.46 -8.47 12.44
N ASN A 109 -13.94 -8.73 11.23
CA ASN A 109 -12.83 -9.64 11.02
C ASN A 109 -11.58 -9.19 11.80
N LEU A 110 -11.25 -7.91 11.72
CA LEU A 110 -10.10 -7.34 12.44
C LEU A 110 -10.24 -7.47 13.95
N ARG A 111 -11.42 -7.20 14.51
CA ARG A 111 -11.68 -7.38 15.95
C ARG A 111 -11.57 -8.82 16.38
N LYS A 112 -12.07 -9.77 15.55
CA LYS A 112 -12.09 -11.20 15.85
C LYS A 112 -10.71 -11.84 15.82
N SER A 113 -9.87 -11.50 14.83
CA SER A 113 -8.66 -12.27 14.51
C SER A 113 -7.42 -11.41 14.22
N GLY A 114 -7.47 -10.11 14.43
CA GLY A 114 -6.35 -9.21 14.12
C GLY A 114 -6.02 -9.11 12.61
N ASN A 115 -6.85 -9.67 11.72
CA ASN A 115 -6.60 -9.64 10.27
C ASN A 115 -7.85 -9.37 9.44
N ILE A 116 -7.65 -8.91 8.21
CA ILE A 116 -8.75 -8.45 7.32
C ILE A 116 -9.66 -9.56 6.81
N MET A 117 -9.23 -10.81 6.87
CA MET A 117 -10.00 -11.96 6.36
C MET A 117 -10.83 -12.65 7.45
N GLY A 118 -10.54 -12.39 8.73
CA GLY A 118 -11.18 -13.09 9.84
C GLY A 118 -10.66 -14.52 10.02
N GLU A 119 -9.53 -14.83 9.38
CA GLU A 119 -8.90 -16.15 9.40
C GLU A 119 -8.14 -16.41 10.70
N ASP A 120 -7.89 -17.70 10.97
CA ASP A 120 -7.01 -18.10 12.06
C ASP A 120 -5.59 -17.53 11.84
N ALA A 121 -4.91 -17.17 12.94
CA ALA A 121 -3.56 -16.63 12.89
C ALA A 121 -2.57 -17.60 12.20
N ALA A 122 -2.75 -18.92 12.34
CA ALA A 122 -1.92 -19.93 11.68
C ALA A 122 -1.96 -19.83 10.15
N ASN A 123 -3.10 -19.45 9.57
CA ASN A 123 -3.28 -19.32 8.13
C ASN A 123 -2.39 -18.23 7.50
N ARG A 124 -1.86 -17.31 8.32
CA ARG A 124 -0.88 -16.30 7.87
C ARG A 124 0.42 -16.90 7.35
N PHE A 125 0.68 -18.16 7.63
CA PHE A 125 1.96 -18.82 7.31
C PHE A 125 1.84 -19.94 6.27
N LEU A 126 0.65 -20.17 5.69
CA LEU A 126 0.44 -21.21 4.66
C LEU A 126 1.34 -21.03 3.43
N TRP A 127 1.72 -19.80 3.11
CA TRP A 127 2.64 -19.53 2.01
C TRP A 127 4.06 -20.08 2.25
N ILE A 128 4.45 -20.36 3.51
CA ILE A 128 5.75 -20.96 3.87
C ILE A 128 5.87 -22.38 3.33
N ASP A 129 4.77 -23.12 3.26
CA ASP A 129 4.77 -24.51 2.80
C ASP A 129 5.32 -24.65 1.37
N ASN A 130 5.19 -23.60 0.56
CA ASN A 130 5.72 -23.55 -0.80
C ASN A 130 7.22 -23.17 -0.87
N LEU A 131 7.90 -22.95 0.24
CA LEU A 131 9.32 -22.63 0.26
C LEU A 131 10.21 -23.89 0.19
N GLY A 132 9.65 -25.08 0.44
CA GLY A 132 10.40 -26.34 0.46
C GLY A 132 11.41 -26.42 1.61
N LEU A 133 11.12 -25.78 2.75
CA LEU A 133 11.99 -25.77 3.93
C LEU A 133 11.83 -27.04 4.76
N THR A 134 12.94 -27.49 5.35
CA THR A 134 12.91 -28.48 6.41
C THR A 134 12.25 -27.90 7.68
N GLU A 135 11.80 -28.77 8.59
CA GLU A 135 11.24 -28.37 9.89
C GLU A 135 12.18 -27.42 10.66
N LYS A 136 13.49 -27.74 10.67
CA LYS A 136 14.50 -26.89 11.31
C LYS A 136 14.56 -25.51 10.68
N GLU A 137 14.64 -25.43 9.36
CA GLU A 137 14.70 -24.15 8.62
C GLU A 137 13.41 -23.35 8.79
N ARG A 138 12.25 -24.02 8.87
CA ARG A 138 10.98 -23.39 9.18
C ARG A 138 11.01 -22.78 10.59
N GLY A 139 11.52 -23.49 11.57
CA GLY A 139 11.70 -22.99 12.94
C GLY A 139 12.62 -21.76 13.02
N GLU A 140 13.67 -21.72 12.18
CA GLU A 140 14.60 -20.59 12.11
C GLU A 140 13.93 -19.29 11.63
N LEU A 141 12.80 -19.37 10.88
CA LEU A 141 12.02 -18.19 10.50
C LEU A 141 11.34 -17.50 11.70
N PHE A 142 11.17 -18.20 12.81
CA PHE A 142 10.44 -17.73 14.01
C PHE A 142 11.33 -17.64 15.25
N LYS A 143 12.64 -17.52 15.09
CA LYS A 143 13.57 -17.43 16.23
C LYS A 143 13.23 -16.28 17.18
N GLY A 144 13.55 -16.45 18.46
CA GLY A 144 13.16 -15.53 19.52
C GLY A 144 13.82 -14.15 19.45
N LYS A 145 15.04 -14.05 18.87
CA LYS A 145 15.79 -12.79 18.69
C LYS A 145 16.33 -12.71 17.27
N SER A 146 16.34 -11.50 16.71
CA SER A 146 16.89 -11.20 15.38
C SER A 146 17.17 -9.71 15.22
N GLU A 147 18.15 -9.36 14.40
CA GLU A 147 18.43 -7.95 14.09
C GLU A 147 17.35 -7.33 13.20
N VAL A 148 16.71 -8.15 12.38
CA VAL A 148 15.69 -7.74 11.42
C VAL A 148 14.39 -8.51 11.68
N VAL A 149 13.26 -7.82 11.69
CA VAL A 149 11.93 -8.42 11.61
C VAL A 149 11.33 -8.15 10.24
N TYR A 150 10.82 -9.19 9.58
CA TYR A 150 9.98 -9.00 8.41
C TYR A 150 8.50 -8.99 8.82
N PHE A 151 7.89 -7.81 8.75
CA PHE A 151 6.45 -7.61 8.93
C PHE A 151 5.74 -7.81 7.59
N ILE A 152 5.01 -8.92 7.45
CA ILE A 152 4.46 -9.38 6.16
C ILE A 152 3.26 -8.53 5.71
N GLY A 153 2.38 -8.18 6.65
CA GLY A 153 1.09 -7.55 6.36
C GLY A 153 0.02 -8.55 5.90
N CYS A 154 -1.25 -8.19 6.09
CA CYS A 154 -2.38 -9.10 5.84
C CYS A 154 -2.51 -9.55 4.37
N VAL A 155 -2.25 -8.64 3.42
CA VAL A 155 -2.42 -8.96 1.99
C VAL A 155 -1.41 -10.00 1.53
N GLY A 156 -0.12 -9.83 1.87
CA GLY A 156 0.92 -10.81 1.53
C GLY A 156 0.77 -12.14 2.24
N ALA A 157 0.26 -12.11 3.48
CA ALA A 157 0.12 -13.30 4.32
C ALA A 157 -1.10 -14.17 3.93
N LEU A 158 -2.25 -13.55 3.56
CA LEU A 158 -3.53 -14.23 3.50
C LEU A 158 -4.13 -14.36 2.09
N PHE A 159 -3.59 -13.65 1.10
CA PHE A 159 -4.07 -13.78 -0.27
C PHE A 159 -3.13 -14.65 -1.10
N PRO A 160 -3.55 -15.88 -1.49
CA PRO A 160 -2.68 -16.82 -2.22
C PRO A 160 -2.09 -16.24 -3.51
N GLN A 161 -2.81 -15.32 -4.18
CA GLN A 161 -2.35 -14.70 -5.42
C GLN A 161 -1.05 -13.89 -5.26
N VAL A 162 -0.75 -13.44 -4.06
CA VAL A 162 0.44 -12.61 -3.77
C VAL A 162 1.39 -13.27 -2.76
N GLY A 163 1.16 -14.53 -2.41
CA GLY A 163 2.03 -15.32 -1.53
C GLY A 163 3.47 -15.45 -2.06
N GLY A 164 3.68 -15.31 -3.37
CA GLY A 164 5.01 -15.23 -3.97
C GLY A 164 5.86 -14.05 -3.48
N ILE A 165 5.23 -12.97 -3.00
CA ILE A 165 5.95 -11.79 -2.49
C ILE A 165 6.72 -12.10 -1.20
N PRO A 166 6.07 -12.60 -0.11
CA PRO A 166 6.80 -12.98 1.10
C PRO A 166 7.77 -14.13 0.86
N GLN A 167 7.43 -15.10 0.00
CA GLN A 167 8.35 -16.17 -0.40
C GLN A 167 9.62 -15.60 -1.02
N SER A 168 9.49 -14.66 -1.95
CA SER A 168 10.63 -14.04 -2.63
C SER A 168 11.52 -13.28 -1.66
N LEU A 169 10.94 -12.47 -0.76
CA LEU A 169 11.73 -11.74 0.23
C LEU A 169 12.46 -12.68 1.17
N VAL A 170 11.82 -13.72 1.69
CA VAL A 170 12.47 -14.73 2.55
C VAL A 170 13.62 -15.41 1.83
N LYS A 171 13.44 -15.83 0.57
CA LYS A 171 14.51 -16.44 -0.23
C LYS A 171 15.69 -15.48 -0.44
N ILE A 172 15.41 -14.20 -0.74
CA ILE A 172 16.44 -13.16 -0.92
C ILE A 172 17.19 -12.91 0.39
N LEU A 173 16.49 -12.71 1.52
CA LEU A 173 17.13 -12.49 2.83
C LEU A 173 18.00 -13.68 3.26
N ARG A 174 17.57 -14.91 2.98
CA ARG A 174 18.36 -16.11 3.24
C ARG A 174 19.62 -16.16 2.36
N LYS A 175 19.51 -15.83 1.06
CA LYS A 175 20.67 -15.72 0.15
C LYS A 175 21.68 -14.67 0.64
N LEU A 176 21.19 -13.54 1.15
CA LEU A 176 21.99 -12.47 1.74
C LEU A 176 22.53 -12.79 3.15
N LYS A 177 22.18 -13.95 3.70
CA LYS A 177 22.53 -14.36 5.08
C LYS A 177 22.13 -13.33 6.13
N THR A 178 21.01 -12.64 5.90
CA THR A 178 20.46 -11.66 6.83
C THR A 178 19.96 -12.35 8.10
N ASP A 179 20.27 -11.80 9.26
CA ASP A 179 19.72 -12.25 10.54
C ASP A 179 18.29 -11.70 10.70
N PHE A 180 17.27 -12.45 10.29
CA PHE A 180 15.88 -12.02 10.33
C PHE A 180 14.96 -13.05 10.97
N SER A 181 13.79 -12.58 11.42
CA SER A 181 12.67 -13.44 11.82
C SER A 181 11.32 -12.87 11.39
N LEU A 182 10.31 -13.75 11.39
CA LEU A 182 8.89 -13.42 11.26
C LEU A 182 8.27 -13.25 12.65
N LEU A 183 7.09 -12.63 12.71
CA LEU A 183 6.29 -12.51 13.92
C LEU A 183 5.20 -13.59 13.93
N GLU A 184 5.19 -14.44 14.96
CA GLU A 184 4.13 -15.45 15.15
C GLU A 184 2.76 -14.80 15.39
N ASN A 185 2.77 -13.65 16.06
CA ASN A 185 1.56 -12.93 16.47
C ASN A 185 1.47 -11.56 15.80
N GLU A 186 1.61 -11.52 14.46
CA GLU A 186 1.46 -10.31 13.68
C GLU A 186 -0.01 -9.98 13.48
N TRP A 187 -0.40 -8.74 13.83
CA TRP A 187 -1.72 -8.20 13.51
C TRP A 187 -1.65 -7.30 12.26
N CYS A 188 -2.82 -7.01 11.70
CA CYS A 188 -2.95 -5.97 10.68
C CYS A 188 -2.31 -4.65 11.15
N CYS A 189 -1.73 -3.88 10.24
CA CYS A 189 -1.25 -2.53 10.58
C CYS A 189 -2.37 -1.55 10.97
N GLY A 190 -3.64 -1.94 10.85
CA GLY A 190 -4.80 -1.13 11.22
C GLY A 190 -5.29 -0.15 10.16
N TYR A 191 -4.62 0.00 9.01
CA TYR A 191 -5.08 0.92 7.96
C TYR A 191 -6.57 0.76 7.61
N PRO A 192 -7.16 -0.45 7.45
CA PRO A 192 -8.58 -0.58 7.12
C PRO A 192 -9.51 0.00 8.17
N VAL A 193 -9.08 0.08 9.43
CA VAL A 193 -9.84 0.71 10.54
C VAL A 193 -9.93 2.22 10.30
N MET A 194 -8.77 2.86 10.08
CA MET A 194 -8.71 4.30 9.77
C MET A 194 -9.42 4.61 8.45
N GLY A 195 -9.14 3.85 7.40
CA GLY A 195 -9.79 3.99 6.10
C GLY A 195 -11.29 3.67 6.13
N GLY A 196 -11.73 2.90 7.12
CA GLY A 196 -13.12 2.55 7.40
C GLY A 196 -13.90 3.58 8.21
N GLY A 197 -13.29 4.74 8.51
CA GLY A 197 -13.98 5.84 9.18
C GLY A 197 -13.98 5.77 10.71
N LYS A 198 -13.20 4.87 11.32
CA LYS A 198 -13.11 4.78 12.80
C LYS A 198 -12.15 5.80 13.43
N GLY A 199 -11.51 6.61 12.59
CA GLY A 199 -10.51 7.56 13.04
C GLY A 199 -9.15 6.93 13.36
N ALA A 200 -8.14 7.79 13.49
CA ALA A 200 -6.77 7.31 13.71
C ALA A 200 -6.59 6.75 15.14
N ASP A 201 -7.30 7.29 16.14
CA ASP A 201 -7.20 6.84 17.54
C ASP A 201 -7.55 5.36 17.72
N SER A 202 -8.42 4.83 16.84
CA SER A 202 -8.78 3.41 16.85
C SER A 202 -7.63 2.48 16.43
N LEU A 203 -6.46 3.04 16.03
CA LEU A 203 -5.27 2.26 15.70
C LEU A 203 -4.34 2.03 16.90
N ARG A 204 -4.60 2.65 18.06
CA ARG A 204 -3.73 2.53 19.24
C ARG A 204 -3.47 1.08 19.63
N GLU A 205 -4.51 0.27 19.72
CA GLU A 205 -4.40 -1.15 20.08
C GLU A 205 -3.52 -1.92 19.07
N TYR A 206 -3.69 -1.66 17.78
CA TYR A 206 -2.86 -2.28 16.72
C TYR A 206 -1.40 -1.83 16.80
N ALA A 207 -1.17 -0.55 17.11
CA ALA A 207 0.17 -0.01 17.29
C ALA A 207 0.88 -0.65 18.48
N GLU A 208 0.25 -0.65 19.65
CA GLU A 208 0.78 -1.23 20.88
C GLU A 208 1.10 -2.71 20.71
N HIS A 209 0.16 -3.50 20.12
CA HIS A 209 0.36 -4.92 19.87
C HIS A 209 1.55 -5.19 18.94
N ASN A 210 1.58 -4.57 17.76
CA ASN A 210 2.62 -4.82 16.77
C ASN A 210 3.99 -4.32 17.23
N ILE A 211 4.05 -3.17 17.91
CA ILE A 211 5.31 -2.64 18.48
C ILE A 211 5.84 -3.60 19.54
N ALA A 212 5.01 -4.05 20.48
CA ALA A 212 5.42 -5.00 21.52
C ALA A 212 5.91 -6.32 20.92
N ALA A 213 5.24 -6.85 19.88
CA ALA A 213 5.65 -8.06 19.18
C ALA A 213 7.03 -7.90 18.52
N ILE A 214 7.30 -6.75 17.88
CA ILE A 214 8.58 -6.44 17.25
C ILE A 214 9.68 -6.27 18.33
N GLU A 215 9.41 -5.50 19.37
CA GLU A 215 10.36 -5.25 20.47
C GLU A 215 10.74 -6.54 21.19
N SER A 216 9.81 -7.50 21.31
CA SER A 216 10.09 -8.80 21.89
C SER A 216 11.19 -9.57 21.14
N LYS A 217 11.34 -9.34 19.83
CA LYS A 217 12.42 -9.92 19.00
C LYS A 217 13.77 -9.20 19.17
N GLY A 218 13.80 -8.01 19.79
CA GLY A 218 15.01 -7.18 19.93
C GLY A 218 15.51 -6.61 18.60
N ALA A 219 14.64 -6.52 17.60
CA ALA A 219 14.98 -6.07 16.27
C ALA A 219 15.36 -4.59 16.24
N LYS A 220 16.38 -4.26 15.44
CA LYS A 220 16.79 -2.88 15.14
C LYS A 220 16.11 -2.36 13.87
N THR A 221 15.75 -3.26 12.98
CA THR A 221 15.14 -2.93 11.68
C THR A 221 13.90 -3.79 11.45
N VAL A 222 12.84 -3.16 10.97
CA VAL A 222 11.62 -3.81 10.49
C VAL A 222 11.51 -3.59 8.99
N ILE A 223 11.48 -4.68 8.23
CA ILE A 223 11.24 -4.63 6.78
C ILE A 223 9.76 -4.87 6.53
N VAL A 224 9.16 -4.06 5.67
CA VAL A 224 7.78 -4.23 5.23
C VAL A 224 7.73 -4.37 3.70
N SER A 225 6.81 -5.19 3.19
CA SER A 225 6.55 -5.32 1.75
C SER A 225 5.22 -4.69 1.30
N CYS A 226 4.59 -3.94 2.19
CA CYS A 226 3.40 -3.16 1.90
C CYS A 226 3.63 -1.68 2.21
N PRO A 227 3.57 -0.77 1.22
CA PRO A 227 3.74 0.66 1.43
C PRO A 227 2.74 1.27 2.41
N THR A 228 1.51 0.74 2.47
CA THR A 228 0.51 1.20 3.43
C THR A 228 0.92 0.83 4.87
N CYS A 229 1.44 -0.38 5.10
CA CYS A 229 2.00 -0.75 6.40
C CYS A 229 3.18 0.18 6.76
N TYR A 230 4.08 0.43 5.80
CA TYR A 230 5.19 1.37 5.99
C TYR A 230 4.71 2.77 6.39
N TYR A 231 3.71 3.30 5.68
CA TYR A 231 3.09 4.60 6.01
C TYR A 231 2.50 4.61 7.42
N ILE A 232 1.78 3.54 7.81
CA ILE A 232 1.16 3.44 9.15
C ILE A 232 2.22 3.43 10.24
N PHE A 233 3.26 2.62 10.12
CA PHE A 233 4.34 2.57 11.11
C PHE A 233 5.10 3.89 11.26
N ASN A 234 5.38 4.59 10.15
CA ASN A 234 6.22 5.79 10.17
C ASN A 234 5.45 7.10 10.39
N LYS A 235 4.16 7.17 9.99
CA LYS A 235 3.40 8.44 10.01
C LYS A 235 2.20 8.43 10.93
N VAL A 236 1.72 7.24 11.33
CA VAL A 236 0.49 7.13 12.13
C VAL A 236 0.79 6.62 13.53
N TYR A 237 1.47 5.49 13.68
CA TYR A 237 1.81 4.92 14.99
C TYR A 237 2.55 5.89 15.92
N PRO A 238 3.53 6.70 15.47
CA PRO A 238 4.21 7.68 16.33
C PRO A 238 3.29 8.69 17.01
N LYS A 239 2.05 8.84 16.54
CA LYS A 239 1.05 9.74 17.17
C LYS A 239 0.39 9.14 18.42
N PHE A 240 0.54 7.84 18.65
CA PHE A 240 -0.13 7.10 19.73
C PHE A 240 0.82 6.55 20.77
N ILE A 241 2.11 6.69 20.57
CA ILE A 241 3.15 6.21 21.47
C ILE A 241 3.87 7.40 22.09
N ASP A 242 4.14 7.30 23.40
CA ASP A 242 4.81 8.38 24.16
C ASP A 242 6.33 8.39 23.94
N LYS A 243 6.89 7.33 23.34
CA LYS A 243 8.32 7.18 23.07
C LYS A 243 8.56 6.94 21.57
N PRO A 244 9.70 7.39 21.02
CA PRO A 244 10.10 6.99 19.67
C PRO A 244 10.16 5.46 19.55
N LEU A 245 9.89 4.94 18.34
CA LEU A 245 10.10 3.51 18.06
C LEU A 245 11.54 3.13 18.34
N SER A 246 11.75 1.99 19.01
CA SER A 246 13.08 1.47 19.34
C SER A 246 13.78 0.81 18.14
N PHE A 247 13.11 0.77 16.98
CA PHE A 247 13.56 0.17 15.74
C PHE A 247 13.28 1.11 14.55
N ASN A 248 14.06 0.94 13.49
CA ASN A 248 13.82 1.61 12.20
C ASN A 248 12.88 0.77 11.34
N VAL A 249 11.95 1.41 10.65
CA VAL A 249 11.05 0.74 9.69
C VAL A 249 11.45 1.14 8.28
N MET A 250 11.65 0.17 7.40
CA MET A 250 12.06 0.36 6.01
C MET A 250 11.14 -0.41 5.07
N HIS A 251 10.87 0.15 3.91
CA HIS A 251 10.31 -0.63 2.82
C HIS A 251 11.40 -1.55 2.23
N TYR A 252 11.04 -2.76 1.81
CA TYR A 252 12.03 -3.70 1.28
C TYR A 252 12.88 -3.13 0.13
N ALA A 253 12.31 -2.23 -0.67
CA ALA A 253 13.04 -1.64 -1.79
C ALA A 253 14.22 -0.78 -1.31
N GLU A 254 14.04 0.00 -0.24
CA GLU A 254 15.12 0.79 0.36
C GLU A 254 16.16 -0.13 1.04
N TYR A 255 15.67 -1.16 1.75
CA TYR A 255 16.55 -2.11 2.42
C TYR A 255 17.44 -2.88 1.44
N LEU A 256 16.85 -3.39 0.35
CA LEU A 256 17.57 -4.16 -0.66
C LEU A 256 18.47 -3.28 -1.53
N GLU A 257 18.08 -2.04 -1.86
CA GLU A 257 18.94 -1.09 -2.57
C GLU A 257 20.28 -0.92 -1.85
N GLY A 258 20.26 -0.79 -0.52
CA GLY A 258 21.48 -0.67 0.29
C GLY A 258 22.35 -1.93 0.35
N LEU A 259 21.78 -3.10 0.06
CA LEU A 259 22.50 -4.39 0.10
C LEU A 259 22.89 -4.92 -1.28
N ILE A 260 22.13 -4.59 -2.32
CA ILE A 260 22.37 -5.03 -3.69
C ILE A 260 23.32 -4.03 -4.35
N THR A 261 24.60 -4.33 -4.29
CA THR A 261 25.62 -3.59 -5.00
C THR A 261 25.76 -4.10 -6.45
N ASP A 262 26.33 -3.28 -7.34
CA ASP A 262 26.60 -3.64 -8.75
C ASP A 262 27.32 -4.98 -8.91
N LYS A 263 28.11 -5.40 -7.91
CA LYS A 263 28.83 -6.67 -7.89
C LYS A 263 27.93 -7.90 -7.73
N CYS A 264 26.79 -7.76 -7.05
CA CYS A 264 25.84 -8.87 -6.82
C CYS A 264 25.04 -9.24 -8.06
N LEU A 265 24.82 -8.27 -8.96
CA LEU A 265 23.93 -8.38 -10.11
C LEU A 265 24.65 -8.25 -11.46
N ALA A 266 25.93 -7.80 -11.46
CA ALA A 266 26.71 -7.61 -12.68
C ALA A 266 27.26 -8.93 -13.22
N GLY A 267 27.17 -9.13 -14.52
CA GLY A 267 28.06 -10.03 -15.26
C GLY A 267 27.58 -11.42 -15.61
N SER A 268 26.25 -11.68 -15.70
CA SER A 268 25.74 -12.83 -16.45
C SER A 268 24.94 -12.32 -17.65
N GLU A 269 25.14 -12.97 -18.82
CA GLU A 269 24.27 -12.76 -19.98
C GLU A 269 22.85 -13.26 -19.65
N THR A 270 22.01 -12.36 -19.22
CA THR A 270 20.58 -12.65 -19.02
C THR A 270 19.79 -12.16 -20.23
N LYS A 271 18.70 -12.83 -20.57
CA LYS A 271 17.81 -12.41 -21.65
C LYS A 271 17.39 -10.96 -21.44
N SER A 272 17.51 -10.14 -22.50
CA SER A 272 17.03 -8.76 -22.48
C SER A 272 15.50 -8.74 -22.30
N VAL A 273 15.01 -7.90 -21.42
CA VAL A 273 13.60 -7.74 -21.11
C VAL A 273 13.25 -6.28 -20.83
N THR A 274 12.12 -5.83 -21.40
CA THR A 274 11.58 -4.50 -21.09
C THR A 274 10.52 -4.61 -20.00
N VAL A 275 10.66 -3.81 -18.97
CA VAL A 275 9.72 -3.72 -17.85
C VAL A 275 9.16 -2.32 -17.72
N THR A 276 7.97 -2.18 -17.16
CA THR A 276 7.44 -0.89 -16.71
C THR A 276 7.11 -0.96 -15.23
N TYR A 277 7.12 0.18 -14.54
CA TYR A 277 6.93 0.22 -13.10
C TYR A 277 5.73 1.05 -12.71
N HIS A 278 4.84 0.47 -11.90
CA HIS A 278 3.74 1.16 -11.26
C HIS A 278 4.17 1.64 -9.87
N ASP A 279 4.26 2.95 -9.69
CA ASP A 279 4.55 3.57 -8.40
C ASP A 279 3.35 3.43 -7.45
N PRO A 280 3.47 2.71 -6.33
CA PRO A 280 2.43 2.68 -5.31
C PRO A 280 2.26 4.07 -4.69
N CYS A 281 1.01 4.54 -4.58
CA CYS A 281 0.74 5.90 -4.11
C CYS A 281 1.25 6.18 -2.69
N ASP A 282 1.20 5.19 -1.80
CA ASP A 282 1.69 5.35 -0.43
C ASP A 282 3.23 5.39 -0.38
N LEU A 283 3.92 4.66 -1.27
CA LEU A 283 5.39 4.68 -1.36
C LEU A 283 5.89 5.94 -2.06
N GLY A 284 5.48 6.13 -3.33
CA GLY A 284 6.03 7.20 -4.16
C GLY A 284 5.53 8.59 -3.77
N ARG A 285 4.21 8.75 -3.54
CA ARG A 285 3.63 10.08 -3.30
C ARG A 285 3.62 10.50 -1.84
N LYS A 286 3.23 9.59 -0.92
CA LYS A 286 3.12 9.95 0.50
C LYS A 286 4.45 9.84 1.26
N LEU A 287 5.34 8.98 0.80
CA LEU A 287 6.63 8.73 1.44
C LEU A 287 7.83 9.18 0.59
N HIS A 288 7.59 9.66 -0.64
CA HIS A 288 8.60 10.21 -1.57
C HIS A 288 9.70 9.20 -1.97
N ILE A 289 9.39 7.90 -1.93
CA ILE A 289 10.32 6.83 -2.29
C ILE A 289 10.02 6.39 -3.73
N THR A 290 10.74 6.97 -4.68
CA THR A 290 10.61 6.69 -6.12
C THR A 290 11.86 6.08 -6.71
N ASP A 291 13.03 6.35 -6.13
CA ASP A 291 14.32 6.01 -6.71
C ASP A 291 14.76 4.59 -6.38
N ALA A 292 14.56 4.14 -5.15
CA ALA A 292 15.00 2.81 -4.69
C ALA A 292 14.51 1.66 -5.60
N PRO A 293 13.23 1.56 -6.00
CA PRO A 293 12.80 0.54 -6.96
C PRO A 293 13.48 0.66 -8.33
N ARG A 294 13.72 1.88 -8.79
CA ARG A 294 14.38 2.16 -10.09
C ARG A 294 15.86 1.81 -10.06
N ASN A 295 16.53 2.09 -8.95
CA ASN A 295 17.94 1.76 -8.77
C ASN A 295 18.16 0.25 -8.72
N ILE A 296 17.25 -0.50 -8.06
CA ILE A 296 17.26 -1.98 -8.13
C ILE A 296 17.13 -2.44 -9.60
N LEU A 297 16.16 -1.91 -10.36
CA LEU A 297 15.95 -2.31 -11.75
C LEU A 297 17.14 -1.96 -12.65
N LYS A 298 17.76 -0.79 -12.47
CA LYS A 298 18.96 -0.36 -13.21
C LYS A 298 20.18 -1.24 -12.93
N GLY A 299 20.27 -1.80 -11.70
CA GLY A 299 21.32 -2.72 -11.31
C GLY A 299 21.18 -4.13 -11.91
N LEU A 300 20.03 -4.47 -12.53
CA LEU A 300 19.78 -5.78 -13.12
C LEU A 300 20.26 -5.83 -14.58
N SER A 301 21.15 -6.77 -14.89
CA SER A 301 21.64 -6.98 -16.26
C SER A 301 20.50 -7.35 -17.21
N GLY A 302 20.49 -6.78 -18.41
CA GLY A 302 19.52 -7.04 -19.47
C GLY A 302 18.10 -6.49 -19.18
N VAL A 303 17.92 -5.67 -18.15
CA VAL A 303 16.63 -5.04 -17.84
C VAL A 303 16.58 -3.60 -18.37
N THR A 304 15.56 -3.31 -19.17
CA THR A 304 15.26 -1.94 -19.65
C THR A 304 13.96 -1.45 -19.00
N LEU A 305 14.02 -0.34 -18.28
CA LEU A 305 12.83 0.29 -17.70
C LEU A 305 12.21 1.27 -18.70
N ALA A 306 10.99 1.00 -19.13
CA ALA A 306 10.15 1.89 -19.92
C ALA A 306 9.10 2.53 -19.02
N GLU A 307 9.26 3.81 -18.70
CA GLU A 307 8.36 4.53 -17.80
C GLU A 307 6.99 4.78 -18.42
N MET A 308 5.93 4.61 -17.64
CA MET A 308 4.60 5.08 -18.04
C MET A 308 4.54 6.62 -18.06
N ARG A 309 3.67 7.19 -18.90
CA ARG A 309 3.48 8.65 -19.03
C ARG A 309 3.29 9.36 -17.68
N PHE A 310 2.62 8.71 -16.71
CA PHE A 310 2.47 9.17 -15.34
C PHE A 310 3.16 8.20 -14.40
N SER A 311 4.32 8.58 -13.89
CA SER A 311 5.21 7.79 -13.02
C SER A 311 5.68 8.59 -11.83
N GLY A 312 6.39 7.95 -10.91
CA GLY A 312 6.85 8.56 -9.67
C GLY A 312 5.69 9.09 -8.83
N GLU A 313 5.87 10.27 -8.26
CA GLU A 313 4.82 10.92 -7.47
C GLU A 313 3.57 11.32 -8.27
N GLU A 314 3.67 11.48 -9.60
CA GLU A 314 2.55 11.76 -10.50
C GLU A 314 1.83 10.48 -10.97
N GLY A 315 2.28 9.31 -10.56
CA GLY A 315 1.70 8.02 -10.93
C GLY A 315 0.21 7.94 -10.60
N LYS A 316 -0.59 7.40 -11.54
CA LYS A 316 -2.02 7.15 -11.31
C LYS A 316 -2.20 5.97 -10.35
N CYS A 317 -3.24 5.99 -9.53
CA CYS A 317 -3.56 4.92 -8.58
C CYS A 317 -3.97 3.61 -9.31
N CYS A 318 -3.63 2.46 -8.69
CA CYS A 318 -4.07 1.14 -9.15
C CYS A 318 -5.55 0.83 -8.89
N GLY A 319 -6.22 1.63 -8.06
CA GLY A 319 -7.61 1.37 -7.65
C GLY A 319 -7.79 0.50 -6.40
N GLY A 320 -6.73 -0.11 -5.87
CA GLY A 320 -6.84 -1.05 -4.73
C GLY A 320 -6.81 -0.41 -3.34
N GLY A 321 -6.50 0.90 -3.23
CA GLY A 321 -6.40 1.61 -1.96
C GLY A 321 -7.73 2.12 -1.41
N GLY A 322 -7.67 2.74 -0.22
CA GLY A 322 -8.82 3.44 0.38
C GLY A 322 -10.02 2.55 0.72
N ASN A 323 -9.81 1.25 0.89
CA ASN A 323 -10.88 0.26 1.08
C ASN A 323 -11.85 0.17 -0.14
N LEU A 324 -11.48 0.69 -1.31
CA LEU A 324 -12.37 0.78 -2.46
C LEU A 324 -12.89 -0.59 -2.94
N GLU A 325 -12.06 -1.63 -2.92
CA GLU A 325 -12.52 -2.98 -3.30
C GLU A 325 -13.66 -3.48 -2.41
N MET A 326 -13.70 -3.06 -1.14
CA MET A 326 -14.72 -3.47 -0.17
C MET A 326 -16.01 -2.65 -0.33
N THR A 327 -15.91 -1.45 -0.89
CA THR A 327 -17.05 -0.54 -1.07
C THR A 327 -17.59 -0.54 -2.49
N ASN A 328 -16.71 -0.66 -3.49
CA ASN A 328 -17.04 -0.64 -4.92
C ASN A 328 -15.99 -1.39 -5.74
N SER A 329 -16.08 -2.71 -5.77
CA SER A 329 -15.13 -3.58 -6.47
C SER A 329 -15.10 -3.37 -8.00
N GLU A 330 -16.24 -2.98 -8.59
CA GLU A 330 -16.32 -2.68 -10.02
C GLU A 330 -15.53 -1.42 -10.37
N LEU A 331 -15.68 -0.35 -9.60
CA LEU A 331 -14.91 0.87 -9.80
C LEU A 331 -13.41 0.62 -9.61
N SER A 332 -13.03 -0.16 -8.60
CA SER A 332 -11.65 -0.57 -8.36
C SER A 332 -11.07 -1.27 -9.60
N LEU A 333 -11.80 -2.23 -10.16
CA LEU A 333 -11.40 -2.94 -11.37
C LEU A 333 -11.29 -2.02 -12.59
N ASN A 334 -12.24 -1.10 -12.77
CA ASN A 334 -12.21 -0.14 -13.89
C ASN A 334 -10.98 0.77 -13.82
N ILE A 335 -10.62 1.25 -12.63
CA ILE A 335 -9.40 2.04 -12.41
C ILE A 335 -8.17 1.21 -12.75
N ALA A 336 -8.10 -0.02 -12.27
CA ALA A 336 -6.98 -0.92 -12.54
C ALA A 336 -6.85 -1.23 -14.04
N SER A 337 -7.96 -1.43 -14.74
CA SER A 337 -7.96 -1.69 -16.19
C SER A 337 -7.42 -0.49 -16.99
N LYS A 338 -7.76 0.74 -16.61
CA LYS A 338 -7.17 1.95 -17.21
C LYS A 338 -5.65 2.00 -16.97
N ARG A 339 -5.19 1.58 -15.76
CA ARG A 339 -3.75 1.55 -15.44
C ARG A 339 -3.01 0.45 -16.22
N ILE A 340 -3.65 -0.71 -16.45
CA ILE A 340 -3.11 -1.74 -17.36
C ILE A 340 -2.99 -1.19 -18.79
N GLY A 341 -3.95 -0.39 -19.27
CA GLY A 341 -3.85 0.32 -20.54
C GLY A 341 -2.60 1.21 -20.62
N ASP A 342 -2.37 2.06 -19.59
CA ASP A 342 -1.17 2.91 -19.50
C ASP A 342 0.14 2.07 -19.56
N ALA A 343 0.14 0.87 -18.97
CA ALA A 343 1.30 -0.02 -18.96
C ALA A 343 1.53 -0.67 -20.34
N LEU A 344 0.46 -1.08 -21.04
CA LEU A 344 0.56 -1.66 -22.38
C LEU A 344 1.11 -0.67 -23.43
N GLU A 345 0.85 0.64 -23.25
CA GLU A 345 1.40 1.68 -24.13
C GLU A 345 2.93 1.76 -24.09
N THR A 346 3.58 1.25 -23.02
CA THR A 346 5.05 1.21 -22.93
C THR A 346 5.70 0.12 -23.75
N GLY A 347 4.95 -0.87 -24.23
CA GLY A 347 5.47 -2.04 -24.92
C GLY A 347 6.21 -3.03 -23.99
N ALA A 348 6.14 -2.85 -22.66
CA ALA A 348 6.82 -3.70 -21.70
C ALA A 348 6.22 -5.11 -21.60
N GLU A 349 7.06 -6.10 -21.35
CA GLU A 349 6.65 -7.49 -21.09
C GLU A 349 6.10 -7.66 -19.67
N TYR A 350 6.63 -6.87 -18.72
CA TYR A 350 6.26 -6.93 -17.30
C TYR A 350 5.82 -5.56 -16.78
N LEU A 351 4.72 -5.57 -16.02
CA LEU A 351 4.34 -4.48 -15.14
C LEU A 351 4.73 -4.83 -13.72
N LEU A 352 5.69 -4.11 -13.19
CA LEU A 352 6.20 -4.31 -11.84
C LEU A 352 5.62 -3.29 -10.86
N SER A 353 5.53 -3.67 -9.59
CA SER A 353 5.16 -2.75 -8.51
C SER A 353 5.76 -3.23 -7.20
N SER A 354 5.95 -2.36 -6.24
CA SER A 354 6.45 -2.68 -4.89
C SER A 354 5.33 -2.55 -3.86
N CYS A 355 4.20 -3.21 -4.12
CA CYS A 355 3.02 -3.18 -3.23
C CYS A 355 2.13 -4.41 -3.46
N GLN A 356 1.93 -5.18 -2.43
CA GLN A 356 1.09 -6.39 -2.44
C GLN A 356 -0.32 -6.11 -2.97
N GLN A 357 -0.95 -5.02 -2.52
CA GLN A 357 -2.29 -4.64 -2.96
C GLN A 357 -2.30 -4.20 -4.43
N CYS A 358 -1.34 -3.36 -4.86
CA CYS A 358 -1.25 -2.94 -6.26
C CYS A 358 -1.03 -4.14 -7.17
N ARG A 359 -0.10 -5.04 -6.81
CA ARG A 359 0.19 -6.27 -7.56
C ARG A 359 -1.07 -7.13 -7.72
N ARG A 360 -1.85 -7.34 -6.64
CA ARG A 360 -3.10 -8.11 -6.66
C ARG A 360 -4.16 -7.46 -7.54
N THR A 361 -4.41 -6.18 -7.35
CA THR A 361 -5.46 -5.43 -8.06
C THR A 361 -5.16 -5.34 -9.56
N LEU A 362 -3.91 -5.02 -9.93
CA LEU A 362 -3.48 -4.93 -11.34
C LEU A 362 -3.47 -6.30 -12.02
N GLN A 363 -3.06 -7.37 -11.32
CA GLN A 363 -3.11 -8.72 -11.87
C GLN A 363 -4.55 -9.17 -12.17
N ASN A 364 -5.50 -8.87 -11.27
CA ASN A 364 -6.90 -9.19 -11.49
C ASN A 364 -7.44 -8.47 -12.73
N ALA A 365 -7.10 -7.19 -12.92
CA ALA A 365 -7.48 -6.43 -14.10
C ALA A 365 -6.83 -6.98 -15.38
N ALA A 366 -5.54 -7.29 -15.35
CA ALA A 366 -4.83 -7.87 -16.49
C ALA A 366 -5.44 -9.22 -16.92
N ARG A 367 -5.74 -10.09 -15.95
CA ARG A 367 -6.38 -11.40 -16.21
C ARG A 367 -7.77 -11.22 -16.81
N LYS A 368 -8.62 -10.36 -16.24
CA LYS A 368 -9.99 -10.14 -16.70
C LYS A 368 -10.00 -9.49 -18.09
N GLY A 369 -9.08 -8.57 -18.37
CA GLY A 369 -8.90 -7.92 -19.67
C GLY A 369 -8.10 -8.76 -20.67
N ARG A 370 -7.61 -9.96 -20.31
CA ARG A 370 -6.71 -10.80 -21.15
C ARG A 370 -5.52 -10.00 -21.71
N ALA A 371 -4.98 -9.09 -20.89
CA ALA A 371 -3.87 -8.24 -21.29
C ALA A 371 -2.58 -9.06 -21.49
N ARG A 372 -1.80 -8.72 -22.53
CA ARG A 372 -0.53 -9.38 -22.84
C ARG A 372 0.64 -8.75 -22.08
N ILE A 373 0.48 -8.58 -20.77
CA ILE A 373 1.52 -8.09 -19.86
C ILE A 373 1.51 -8.93 -18.59
N LYS A 374 2.68 -9.29 -18.09
CA LYS A 374 2.82 -10.03 -16.83
C LYS A 374 2.91 -9.07 -15.67
N VAL A 375 2.03 -9.18 -14.68
CA VAL A 375 2.05 -8.34 -13.48
C VAL A 375 2.77 -9.09 -12.37
N MET A 376 3.85 -8.49 -11.83
CA MET A 376 4.66 -9.06 -10.74
C MET A 376 4.99 -8.00 -9.70
N ASP A 377 5.30 -8.44 -8.48
CA ASP A 377 5.99 -7.58 -7.53
C ASP A 377 7.48 -7.49 -7.89
N LEU A 378 8.13 -6.38 -7.53
CA LEU A 378 9.56 -6.20 -7.78
C LEU A 378 10.39 -7.31 -7.10
N LEU A 379 9.98 -7.82 -5.92
CA LEU A 379 10.63 -8.95 -5.25
C LEU A 379 10.54 -10.24 -6.05
N GLU A 380 9.37 -10.55 -6.61
CA GLU A 380 9.18 -11.73 -7.45
C GLU A 380 10.08 -11.65 -8.69
N PHE A 381 10.14 -10.47 -9.32
CA PHE A 381 10.97 -10.23 -10.51
C PHE A 381 12.47 -10.26 -10.16
N LEU A 382 12.87 -9.63 -9.06
CA LEU A 382 14.26 -9.66 -8.60
C LEU A 382 14.74 -11.09 -8.35
N LEU A 383 13.94 -11.90 -7.63
CA LEU A 383 14.28 -13.29 -7.38
C LEU A 383 14.40 -14.09 -8.68
N LEU A 384 13.48 -13.91 -9.64
CA LEU A 384 13.53 -14.54 -10.95
C LEU A 384 14.87 -14.25 -11.66
N ARG A 385 15.28 -12.97 -11.66
CA ARG A 385 16.56 -12.58 -12.29
C ARG A 385 17.77 -13.15 -11.55
N LEU A 386 17.75 -13.21 -10.23
CA LEU A 386 18.82 -13.83 -9.42
C LEU A 386 18.93 -15.34 -9.67
N GLU A 387 17.82 -16.03 -9.90
CA GLU A 387 17.80 -17.45 -10.22
C GLU A 387 18.31 -17.73 -11.64
N GLU A 388 17.98 -16.87 -12.62
CA GLU A 388 18.50 -16.97 -14.00
C GLU A 388 20.02 -16.79 -14.07
N THR A 389 20.62 -16.00 -13.18
CA THR A 389 22.08 -15.77 -13.18
C THR A 389 22.89 -16.92 -12.58
N GLY A 390 22.24 -17.85 -11.86
CA GLY A 390 22.92 -18.96 -11.18
C GLY A 390 23.93 -18.55 -10.12
N LYS A 391 24.02 -17.26 -9.77
CA LYS A 391 25.00 -16.73 -8.81
C LYS A 391 24.47 -16.77 -7.39
N GLU A 392 25.31 -17.21 -6.46
CA GLU A 392 25.15 -16.87 -5.06
C GLU A 392 25.34 -15.36 -4.91
N VAL A 393 24.42 -14.69 -4.21
CA VAL A 393 24.56 -13.26 -3.87
C VAL A 393 25.78 -13.16 -2.94
N ALA A 394 26.89 -12.68 -3.49
CA ALA A 394 28.10 -12.43 -2.70
C ALA A 394 27.87 -11.29 -1.71
N LYS A 395 28.42 -11.44 -0.49
CA LYS A 395 28.43 -10.39 0.52
C LYS A 395 29.22 -9.16 0.08
#